data_dba634c6708386cb0d795f9a031933a2
#
_entry.id   dba634c6708386cb0d795f9a031933a2
#
_cell.length_a   1.000
_cell.length_b   1.000
_cell.length_c   1.000
_cell.angle_alpha   90.00
_cell.angle_beta   90.00
_cell.angle_gamma   90.00
#
_symmetry.space_group_name_H-M   'P 1'
#
loop_
_entity.id
_entity.type
_entity.pdbx_description
1 polymer ?
#
loop_
_entity_poly.entity_id
_entity_poly.type
_entity_poly.pdbx_seq_one_letter_code
_entity_poly.pdbx_strand_id
1 'polypeptide(L)'
;MFVIDLEFSGLDPERHSIISLGVVDFFQPSRTLYLECRLRPGSAFDEEAFLVHGLSKEYLEKQSLSEQQLVLQFLAWVSQSPSKVWMGQSPWKDVEFLSRACDRYSFDWPFGHRFIDLHSVAVGHYYASGKNPPLKNGHTDLGLDRIAEYCGIPPRSASEHHNALTDAKLTADCFSRLLLGKGIEFSSSKME
;
A
#
# COMPACT_ATOMS: atom_id res chain seq x y z
N MET A 1 9.84 -4.10 -9.84
CA MET A 1 8.64 -3.26 -9.63
C MET A 1 8.16 -3.48 -8.22
N PHE A 2 7.65 -2.45 -7.55
CA PHE A 2 7.29 -2.53 -6.15
C PHE A 2 5.80 -2.25 -5.97
N VAL A 3 5.09 -3.20 -5.37
CA VAL A 3 3.72 -2.98 -4.90
C VAL A 3 3.82 -2.42 -3.50
N ILE A 4 3.31 -1.21 -3.31
CA ILE A 4 3.49 -0.42 -2.09
C ILE A 4 2.13 0.01 -1.59
N ASP A 5 1.96 -0.10 -0.28
CA ASP A 5 0.79 0.35 0.45
C ASP A 5 1.22 1.00 1.75
N LEU A 6 0.51 2.01 2.20
CA LEU A 6 0.83 2.81 3.37
C LEU A 6 -0.42 2.99 4.26
N GLU A 7 -0.19 3.02 5.58
CA GLU A 7 -1.22 3.50 6.51
C GLU A 7 -0.81 4.86 7.07
N PHE A 8 -1.82 5.69 7.33
CA PHE A 8 -1.63 7.08 7.76
C PHE A 8 -2.40 7.39 9.03
N SER A 9 -1.92 8.36 9.80
CA SER A 9 -2.67 8.87 10.96
C SER A 9 -3.86 9.77 10.60
N GLY A 10 -4.16 9.96 9.33
CA GLY A 10 -5.24 10.75 8.73
C GLY A 10 -4.94 11.10 7.28
N LEU A 11 -5.74 11.93 6.63
CA LEU A 11 -5.74 12.07 5.16
C LEU A 11 -4.95 13.26 4.58
N ASP A 12 -4.40 14.13 5.41
CA ASP A 12 -3.66 15.34 4.99
C ASP A 12 -2.15 15.15 5.25
N PRO A 13 -1.27 15.05 4.24
CA PRO A 13 0.16 14.78 4.42
C PRO A 13 0.94 15.89 5.13
N GLU A 14 0.40 17.11 5.20
CA GLU A 14 1.02 18.19 5.96
C GLU A 14 0.75 18.04 7.48
N ARG A 15 -0.43 17.54 7.83
CA ARG A 15 -0.90 17.43 9.21
C ARG A 15 -0.67 16.04 9.81
N HIS A 16 -0.68 15.00 9.00
CA HIS A 16 -0.65 13.60 9.44
C HIS A 16 0.69 12.93 9.12
N SER A 17 0.91 11.78 9.73
CA SER A 17 2.12 10.97 9.56
C SER A 17 1.83 9.70 8.74
N ILE A 18 2.84 9.23 8.04
CA ILE A 18 2.94 7.80 7.71
C ILE A 18 3.13 7.04 9.04
N ILE A 19 2.41 5.95 9.24
CA ILE A 19 2.50 5.13 10.45
C ILE A 19 2.93 3.70 10.16
N SER A 20 2.62 3.17 8.98
CA SER A 20 3.18 1.91 8.51
C SER A 20 3.38 1.90 6.99
N LEU A 21 4.25 1.01 6.54
CA LEU A 21 4.60 0.83 5.13
C LEU A 21 4.79 -0.65 4.84
N GLY A 22 4.10 -1.13 3.81
CA GLY A 22 4.23 -2.48 3.26
C GLY A 22 4.71 -2.46 1.82
N VAL A 23 5.69 -3.30 1.49
CA VAL A 23 6.21 -3.41 0.12
C VAL A 23 6.41 -4.85 -0.28
N VAL A 24 6.07 -5.16 -1.51
CA VAL A 24 6.36 -6.43 -2.18
C VAL A 24 7.13 -6.15 -3.46
N ASP A 25 8.23 -6.84 -3.69
CA ASP A 25 8.85 -6.85 -5.01
C ASP A 25 8.04 -7.79 -5.93
N PHE A 26 7.36 -7.21 -6.93
CA PHE A 26 6.39 -7.92 -7.76
C PHE A 26 6.97 -9.13 -8.50
N PHE A 27 8.24 -9.05 -8.91
CA PHE A 27 8.92 -10.15 -9.60
C PHE A 27 9.71 -11.08 -8.68
N GLN A 28 9.85 -10.70 -7.40
CA GLN A 28 10.46 -11.51 -6.35
C GLN A 28 9.57 -11.46 -5.10
N PRO A 29 8.38 -12.12 -5.09
CA PRO A 29 7.38 -11.95 -4.03
C PRO A 29 7.82 -12.37 -2.63
N SER A 30 8.87 -13.17 -2.51
CA SER A 30 9.53 -13.48 -1.23
C SER A 30 10.29 -12.29 -0.64
N ARG A 31 10.63 -11.28 -1.47
CA ARG A 31 11.30 -10.07 -1.06
C ARG A 31 10.25 -9.02 -0.66
N THR A 32 10.01 -8.92 0.64
CA THR A 32 9.04 -7.99 1.22
C THR A 32 9.69 -7.10 2.27
N LEU A 33 9.05 -5.96 2.55
CA LEU A 33 9.42 -5.08 3.65
C LEU A 33 8.13 -4.66 4.38
N TYR A 34 8.16 -4.68 5.71
CA TYR A 34 7.13 -4.09 6.57
C TYR A 34 7.79 -3.26 7.64
N LEU A 35 7.35 -2.02 7.79
CA LEU A 35 7.85 -1.09 8.80
C LEU A 35 6.68 -0.38 9.46
N GLU A 36 6.78 -0.18 10.76
CA GLU A 36 5.92 0.70 11.55
C GLU A 36 6.74 1.79 12.21
N CYS A 37 6.18 2.97 12.40
CA CYS A 37 6.86 4.05 13.10
C CYS A 37 5.92 4.82 14.02
N ARG A 38 6.53 5.55 14.96
CA ARG A 38 5.78 6.49 15.80
C ARG A 38 5.33 7.70 15.00
N LEU A 39 4.30 8.35 15.50
CA LEU A 39 3.81 9.60 14.94
C LEU A 39 4.93 10.64 14.87
N ARG A 40 4.95 11.40 13.80
CA ARG A 40 5.81 12.57 13.66
C ARG A 40 5.44 13.61 14.75
N PRO A 41 6.42 14.21 15.43
CA PRO A 41 6.14 15.23 16.43
C PRO A 41 5.25 16.36 15.88
N GLY A 42 4.15 16.64 16.57
CA GLY A 42 3.18 17.67 16.19
C GLY A 42 2.18 17.24 15.11
N SER A 43 2.24 16.00 14.60
CA SER A 43 1.22 15.52 13.66
C SER A 43 -0.11 15.23 14.36
N ALA A 44 -1.20 15.36 13.60
CA ALA A 44 -2.53 14.97 14.03
C ALA A 44 -2.73 13.45 13.93
N PHE A 45 -3.74 12.96 14.64
CA PHE A 45 -4.20 11.58 14.59
C PHE A 45 -5.73 11.57 14.56
N ASP A 46 -6.30 11.03 13.50
CA ASP A 46 -7.73 10.96 13.28
C ASP A 46 -8.27 9.61 13.76
N GLU A 47 -9.32 9.64 14.58
CA GLU A 47 -10.01 8.41 15.06
C GLU A 47 -10.59 7.57 13.91
N GLU A 48 -10.99 8.21 12.80
CA GLU A 48 -11.47 7.51 11.61
C GLU A 48 -10.37 6.66 10.97
N ALA A 49 -9.13 7.13 10.96
CA ALA A 49 -7.99 6.38 10.48
C ALA A 49 -7.71 5.15 11.36
N PHE A 50 -7.83 5.30 12.69
CA PHE A 50 -7.71 4.18 13.63
C PHE A 50 -8.73 3.07 13.34
N LEU A 51 -9.97 3.42 13.02
CA LEU A 51 -11.01 2.43 12.69
C LEU A 51 -10.63 1.59 11.45
N VAL A 52 -9.80 2.10 10.57
CA VAL A 52 -9.33 1.40 9.37
C VAL A 52 -8.17 0.46 9.68
N HIS A 53 -7.08 0.98 10.25
CA HIS A 53 -5.83 0.21 10.43
C HIS A 53 -5.65 -0.40 11.83
N GLY A 54 -6.45 -0.02 12.84
CA GLY A 54 -6.42 -0.59 14.19
C GLY A 54 -5.19 -0.24 15.04
N LEU A 55 -4.28 0.61 14.55
CA LEU A 55 -3.06 1.00 15.29
C LEU A 55 -3.37 2.20 16.19
N SER A 56 -3.49 1.97 17.50
CA SER A 56 -3.82 3.05 18.45
C SER A 56 -2.65 4.03 18.61
N LYS A 57 -2.97 5.25 19.04
CA LYS A 57 -1.96 6.28 19.29
C LYS A 57 -0.93 5.82 20.34
N GLU A 58 -1.39 5.18 21.40
CA GLU A 58 -0.53 4.64 22.47
C GLU A 58 0.39 3.52 21.97
N TYR A 59 -0.07 2.72 21.01
CA TYR A 59 0.75 1.72 20.35
C TYR A 59 1.82 2.37 19.49
N LEU A 60 1.43 3.36 18.68
CA LEU A 60 2.36 4.07 17.78
C LEU A 60 3.42 4.86 18.55
N GLU A 61 3.08 5.47 19.69
CA GLU A 61 4.04 6.19 20.53
C GLU A 61 5.18 5.29 21.07
N LYS A 62 4.95 3.98 21.16
CA LYS A 62 5.95 3.00 21.60
C LYS A 62 6.85 2.48 20.48
N GLN A 63 6.57 2.82 19.22
CA GLN A 63 7.40 2.39 18.11
C GLN A 63 8.80 3.00 18.16
N SER A 64 9.81 2.18 17.88
CA SER A 64 11.21 2.61 17.95
C SER A 64 11.60 3.51 16.78
N LEU A 65 11.05 3.25 15.57
CA LEU A 65 11.36 4.04 14.39
C LEU A 65 10.62 5.37 14.40
N SER A 66 11.27 6.42 13.93
CA SER A 66 10.61 7.65 13.50
C SER A 66 10.16 7.54 12.04
N GLU A 67 9.23 8.41 11.60
CA GLU A 67 8.84 8.52 10.19
C GLU A 67 10.08 8.71 9.28
N GLN A 68 11.05 9.54 9.68
CA GLN A 68 12.30 9.73 8.94
C GLN A 68 13.11 8.43 8.78
N GLN A 69 13.22 7.64 9.86
CA GLN A 69 13.94 6.36 9.81
C GLN A 69 13.19 5.32 8.97
N LEU A 70 11.86 5.29 9.02
CA LEU A 70 11.03 4.44 8.17
C LEU A 70 11.29 4.76 6.70
N VAL A 71 11.19 6.04 6.31
CA VAL A 71 11.44 6.47 4.93
C VAL A 71 12.87 6.14 4.49
N LEU A 72 13.88 6.41 5.33
CA LEU A 72 15.27 6.08 5.01
C LEU A 72 15.48 4.57 4.77
N GLN A 73 14.93 3.71 5.63
CA GLN A 73 15.03 2.26 5.47
C GLN A 73 14.30 1.77 4.20
N PHE A 74 13.13 2.32 3.91
CA PHE A 74 12.41 2.05 2.69
C PHE A 74 13.24 2.42 1.45
N LEU A 75 13.80 3.63 1.40
CA LEU A 75 14.63 4.08 0.28
C LEU A 75 15.88 3.22 0.10
N ALA A 76 16.54 2.84 1.20
CA ALA A 76 17.67 1.92 1.17
C ALA A 76 17.28 0.53 0.63
N TRP A 77 16.10 0.03 1.00
CA TRP A 77 15.60 -1.26 0.51
C TRP A 77 15.26 -1.21 -1.00
N VAL A 78 14.59 -0.13 -1.44
CA VAL A 78 14.25 0.09 -2.86
C VAL A 78 15.51 0.28 -3.71
N SER A 79 16.57 0.91 -3.18
CA SER A 79 17.81 1.17 -3.92
C SER A 79 18.50 -0.10 -4.43
N GLN A 80 18.29 -1.24 -3.75
CA GLN A 80 18.87 -2.54 -4.10
C GLN A 80 18.31 -3.16 -5.39
N SER A 81 17.21 -2.62 -5.94
CA SER A 81 16.64 -3.08 -7.20
C SER A 81 16.89 -2.08 -8.33
N PRO A 82 17.16 -2.54 -9.54
CA PRO A 82 17.31 -1.65 -10.70
C PRO A 82 15.99 -1.00 -11.13
N SER A 83 14.86 -1.64 -10.83
CA SER A 83 13.53 -1.13 -11.17
C SER A 83 13.03 -0.16 -10.10
N LYS A 84 12.52 0.99 -10.52
CA LYS A 84 11.89 2.02 -9.67
C LYS A 84 10.46 2.30 -10.12
N VAL A 85 9.72 1.25 -10.47
CA VAL A 85 8.31 1.35 -10.87
C VAL A 85 7.44 1.11 -9.65
N TRP A 86 6.59 2.08 -9.32
CA TRP A 86 5.57 1.97 -8.29
C TRP A 86 4.30 1.31 -8.84
N MET A 87 3.74 0.39 -8.09
CA MET A 87 2.44 -0.24 -8.30
C MET A 87 1.63 -0.12 -7.01
N GLY A 88 0.31 0.05 -7.10
CA GLY A 88 -0.56 0.14 -5.91
C GLY A 88 -2.03 0.18 -6.26
N GLN A 89 -2.88 0.13 -5.24
CA GLN A 89 -4.33 0.34 -5.38
C GLN A 89 -4.64 1.82 -5.16
N SER A 90 -5.03 2.54 -6.23
CA SER A 90 -5.28 3.99 -6.17
C SER A 90 -4.13 4.76 -5.48
N PRO A 91 -2.87 4.59 -5.91
CA PRO A 91 -1.66 4.88 -5.13
C PRO A 91 -1.35 6.38 -4.97
N TRP A 92 -2.21 7.26 -5.42
CA TRP A 92 -1.97 8.71 -5.42
C TRP A 92 -1.77 9.28 -4.01
N LYS A 93 -2.47 8.73 -2.99
CA LYS A 93 -2.29 9.12 -1.58
C LYS A 93 -0.95 8.65 -1.03
N ASP A 94 -0.59 7.40 -1.29
CA ASP A 94 0.69 6.82 -0.86
C ASP A 94 1.87 7.60 -1.45
N VAL A 95 1.78 7.91 -2.76
CA VAL A 95 2.77 8.72 -3.47
C VAL A 95 2.85 10.12 -2.87
N GLU A 96 1.70 10.76 -2.59
CA GLU A 96 1.65 12.11 -2.00
C GLU A 96 2.32 12.12 -0.62
N PHE A 97 1.94 11.22 0.29
CA PHE A 97 2.52 11.15 1.63
C PHE A 97 4.01 10.88 1.62
N LEU A 98 4.44 9.88 0.83
CA LEU A 98 5.85 9.50 0.82
C LEU A 98 6.73 10.56 0.12
N SER A 99 6.26 11.20 -0.97
CA SER A 99 7.00 12.28 -1.61
C SER A 99 7.14 13.48 -0.68
N ARG A 100 6.07 13.86 0.04
CA ARG A 100 6.13 14.93 1.05
C ARG A 100 7.04 14.58 2.22
N ALA A 101 7.10 13.32 2.63
CA ALA A 101 8.05 12.88 3.64
C ALA A 101 9.50 12.95 3.11
N CYS A 102 9.76 12.57 1.86
CA CYS A 102 11.06 12.75 1.22
C CYS A 102 11.48 14.23 1.21
N ASP A 103 10.60 15.12 0.77
CA ASP A 103 10.85 16.57 0.76
C ASP A 103 11.18 17.09 2.18
N ARG A 104 10.38 16.70 3.16
CA ARG A 104 10.53 17.10 4.58
C ARG A 104 11.88 16.72 5.17
N TYR A 105 12.40 15.54 4.79
CA TYR A 105 13.66 15.03 5.31
C TYR A 105 14.84 15.21 4.36
N SER A 106 14.65 15.91 3.25
CA SER A 106 15.67 16.15 2.21
C SER A 106 16.24 14.85 1.62
N PHE A 107 15.35 13.89 1.38
CA PHE A 107 15.68 12.65 0.66
C PHE A 107 15.30 12.75 -0.81
N ASP A 108 16.10 12.17 -1.69
CA ASP A 108 15.80 12.10 -3.11
C ASP A 108 14.61 11.16 -3.37
N TRP A 109 13.64 11.62 -4.20
CA TRP A 109 12.55 10.81 -4.67
C TRP A 109 13.02 9.81 -5.73
N PRO A 110 13.00 8.47 -5.50
CA PRO A 110 13.58 7.50 -6.42
C PRO A 110 12.67 7.10 -7.57
N PHE A 111 11.38 7.37 -7.45
CA PHE A 111 10.38 6.98 -8.44
C PHE A 111 10.12 8.09 -9.44
N GLY A 112 9.76 7.72 -10.68
CA GLY A 112 9.27 8.70 -11.64
C GLY A 112 7.87 9.19 -11.28
N HIS A 113 7.25 9.91 -12.21
CA HIS A 113 5.89 10.43 -12.07
C HIS A 113 4.82 9.48 -12.66
N ARG A 114 5.20 8.26 -13.03
CA ARG A 114 4.29 7.24 -13.56
C ARG A 114 4.25 6.06 -12.62
N PHE A 115 3.05 5.59 -12.33
CA PHE A 115 2.80 4.41 -11.52
C PHE A 115 1.75 3.52 -12.19
N ILE A 116 1.70 2.27 -11.79
CA ILE A 116 0.71 1.30 -12.28
C ILE A 116 -0.36 1.18 -11.20
N ASP A 117 -1.58 1.59 -11.54
CA ASP A 117 -2.73 1.60 -10.65
C ASP A 117 -3.60 0.37 -10.87
N LEU A 118 -3.83 -0.41 -9.81
CA LEU A 118 -4.64 -1.63 -9.85
C LEU A 118 -6.10 -1.35 -10.24
N HIS A 119 -6.68 -0.24 -9.76
CA HIS A 119 -8.03 0.16 -10.15
C HIS A 119 -8.15 0.31 -11.66
N SER A 120 -7.22 1.03 -12.29
CA SER A 120 -7.19 1.24 -13.73
C SER A 120 -6.99 -0.06 -14.52
N VAL A 121 -6.13 -0.95 -14.03
CA VAL A 121 -5.92 -2.29 -14.62
C VAL A 121 -7.19 -3.13 -14.52
N ALA A 122 -7.88 -3.12 -13.37
CA ALA A 122 -9.13 -3.85 -13.19
C ALA A 122 -10.23 -3.34 -14.11
N VAL A 123 -10.41 -2.02 -14.26
CA VAL A 123 -11.35 -1.42 -15.21
C VAL A 123 -11.06 -1.89 -16.63
N GLY A 124 -9.79 -1.83 -17.06
CA GLY A 124 -9.37 -2.32 -18.37
C GLY A 124 -9.69 -3.81 -18.58
N HIS A 125 -9.46 -4.63 -17.56
CA HIS A 125 -9.74 -6.07 -17.60
C HIS A 125 -11.24 -6.37 -17.69
N TYR A 126 -12.10 -5.61 -16.98
CA TYR A 126 -13.57 -5.72 -17.13
C TYR A 126 -13.99 -5.51 -18.58
N TYR A 127 -13.56 -4.41 -19.21
CA TYR A 127 -13.91 -4.12 -20.62
C TYR A 127 -13.32 -5.14 -21.60
N ALA A 128 -12.08 -5.56 -21.41
CA ALA A 128 -11.46 -6.60 -22.24
C ALA A 128 -12.20 -7.95 -22.15
N SER A 129 -12.86 -8.20 -21.01
CA SER A 129 -13.69 -9.39 -20.78
C SER A 129 -15.16 -9.22 -21.24
N GLY A 130 -15.49 -8.13 -21.92
CA GLY A 130 -16.87 -7.82 -22.37
C GLY A 130 -17.84 -7.49 -21.24
N LYS A 131 -17.33 -7.08 -20.07
CA LYS A 131 -18.13 -6.74 -18.88
C LYS A 131 -17.99 -5.26 -18.55
N ASN A 132 -18.99 -4.69 -17.88
CA ASN A 132 -18.89 -3.36 -17.30
C ASN A 132 -18.40 -3.46 -15.86
N PRO A 133 -17.50 -2.56 -15.39
CA PRO A 133 -17.15 -2.49 -13.98
C PRO A 133 -18.37 -2.11 -13.13
N PRO A 134 -18.47 -2.59 -11.87
CA PRO A 134 -19.55 -2.21 -10.98
C PRO A 134 -19.50 -0.71 -10.66
N LEU A 135 -20.68 -0.11 -10.51
CA LEU A 135 -20.82 1.30 -10.15
C LEU A 135 -21.59 1.45 -8.83
N LYS A 136 -21.18 2.43 -8.03
CA LYS A 136 -21.86 2.88 -6.82
C LYS A 136 -21.90 4.41 -6.83
N ASN A 137 -23.09 5.00 -6.74
CA ASN A 137 -23.30 6.46 -6.76
C ASN A 137 -22.63 7.16 -7.97
N GLY A 138 -22.61 6.53 -9.15
CA GLY A 138 -22.01 7.08 -10.36
C GLY A 138 -20.49 6.92 -10.49
N HIS A 139 -19.83 6.31 -9.51
CA HIS A 139 -18.41 6.01 -9.51
C HIS A 139 -18.15 4.50 -9.60
N THR A 140 -16.98 4.11 -10.10
CA THR A 140 -16.57 2.70 -10.11
C THR A 140 -16.42 2.17 -8.67
N ASP A 141 -17.11 1.06 -8.34
CA ASP A 141 -17.04 0.40 -7.03
C ASP A 141 -15.95 -0.70 -7.05
N LEU A 142 -14.70 -0.28 -7.15
CA LEU A 142 -13.51 -1.13 -7.30
C LEU A 142 -12.44 -0.78 -6.25
N GLY A 143 -12.80 -0.88 -4.96
CA GLY A 143 -11.83 -0.94 -3.88
C GLY A 143 -11.06 -2.27 -3.91
N LEU A 144 -9.98 -2.40 -3.12
CA LEU A 144 -9.09 -3.57 -3.10
C LEU A 144 -9.86 -4.88 -2.90
N ASP A 145 -10.78 -4.94 -1.94
CA ASP A 145 -11.57 -6.14 -1.65
C ASP A 145 -12.48 -6.55 -2.82
N ARG A 146 -13.07 -5.58 -3.51
CA ARG A 146 -13.89 -5.84 -4.71
C ARG A 146 -13.06 -6.37 -5.88
N ILE A 147 -11.86 -5.86 -6.04
CA ILE A 147 -10.94 -6.34 -7.08
C ILE A 147 -10.44 -7.74 -6.70
N ALA A 148 -10.14 -8.00 -5.43
CA ALA A 148 -9.76 -9.32 -4.95
C ALA A 148 -10.87 -10.37 -5.19
N GLU A 149 -12.12 -10.02 -4.84
CA GLU A 149 -13.29 -10.86 -5.13
C GLU A 149 -13.43 -11.15 -6.63
N TYR A 150 -13.28 -10.13 -7.47
CA TYR A 150 -13.29 -10.29 -8.93
C TYR A 150 -12.15 -11.20 -9.42
N CYS A 151 -11.00 -11.18 -8.78
CA CYS A 151 -9.88 -12.07 -9.05
C CYS A 151 -10.06 -13.49 -8.48
N GLY A 152 -11.18 -13.79 -7.79
CA GLY A 152 -11.44 -15.08 -7.15
C GLY A 152 -10.65 -15.30 -5.87
N ILE A 153 -10.24 -14.23 -5.18
CA ILE A 153 -9.61 -14.27 -3.86
C ILE A 153 -10.73 -14.15 -2.81
N PRO A 154 -10.77 -15.00 -1.78
CA PRO A 154 -11.77 -14.90 -0.73
C PRO A 154 -11.74 -13.52 -0.04
N PRO A 155 -12.90 -12.96 0.33
CA PRO A 155 -12.96 -11.68 1.01
C PRO A 155 -12.30 -11.76 2.39
N ARG A 156 -11.74 -10.66 2.85
CA ARG A 156 -11.27 -10.50 4.23
C ARG A 156 -12.45 -10.62 5.21
N SER A 157 -12.14 -11.02 6.44
CA SER A 157 -13.13 -10.99 7.52
C SER A 157 -13.50 -9.52 7.83
N ALA A 158 -14.77 -9.25 8.15
CA ALA A 158 -15.23 -7.89 8.48
C ALA A 158 -14.58 -7.30 9.75
N SER A 159 -13.91 -8.11 10.56
CA SER A 159 -13.17 -7.68 11.75
C SER A 159 -11.67 -7.51 11.50
N GLU A 160 -11.20 -7.75 10.28
CA GLU A 160 -9.78 -7.65 9.93
C GLU A 160 -9.44 -6.21 9.56
N HIS A 161 -8.56 -5.61 10.36
CA HIS A 161 -8.04 -4.27 10.08
C HIS A 161 -7.10 -4.28 8.87
N HIS A 162 -6.99 -3.14 8.21
CA HIS A 162 -6.01 -2.91 7.16
C HIS A 162 -4.59 -2.98 7.71
N ASN A 163 -3.70 -3.62 6.97
CA ASN A 163 -2.28 -3.71 7.28
C ASN A 163 -1.49 -3.53 5.99
N ALA A 164 -0.62 -2.56 5.95
CA ALA A 164 0.09 -2.16 4.73
C ALA A 164 0.80 -3.32 4.01
N LEU A 165 1.42 -4.29 4.72
CA LEU A 165 2.04 -5.42 4.05
C LEU A 165 1.02 -6.43 3.51
N THR A 166 -0.03 -6.70 4.27
CA THR A 166 -1.12 -7.59 3.84
C THR A 166 -1.81 -7.02 2.61
N ASP A 167 -2.08 -5.72 2.60
CA ASP A 167 -2.73 -5.02 1.48
C ASP A 167 -1.82 -4.92 0.26
N ALA A 168 -0.52 -4.69 0.44
CA ALA A 168 0.47 -4.76 -0.64
C ALA A 168 0.56 -6.19 -1.25
N LYS A 169 0.50 -7.26 -0.43
CA LYS A 169 0.47 -8.65 -0.90
C LYS A 169 -0.80 -8.95 -1.68
N LEU A 170 -1.96 -8.56 -1.15
CA LEU A 170 -3.25 -8.73 -1.84
C LEU A 170 -3.28 -7.97 -3.17
N THR A 171 -2.81 -6.73 -3.17
CA THR A 171 -2.65 -5.91 -4.37
C THR A 171 -1.74 -6.57 -5.40
N ALA A 172 -0.60 -7.14 -4.97
CA ALA A 172 0.32 -7.85 -5.85
C ALA A 172 -0.31 -9.12 -6.46
N ASP A 173 -1.06 -9.89 -5.66
CA ASP A 173 -1.77 -11.09 -6.16
C ASP A 173 -2.86 -10.71 -7.18
N CYS A 174 -3.63 -9.64 -6.92
CA CYS A 174 -4.60 -9.11 -7.87
C CYS A 174 -3.93 -8.69 -9.19
N PHE A 175 -2.84 -7.94 -9.15
CA PHE A 175 -2.07 -7.60 -10.35
C PHE A 175 -1.62 -8.83 -11.12
N SER A 176 -1.09 -9.82 -10.43
CA SER A 176 -0.61 -11.06 -11.06
C SER A 176 -1.75 -11.81 -11.77
N ARG A 177 -2.91 -11.91 -11.13
CA ARG A 177 -4.09 -12.57 -11.73
C ARG A 177 -4.61 -11.81 -12.95
N LEU A 178 -4.70 -10.48 -12.87
CA LEU A 178 -5.20 -9.66 -13.95
C LEU A 178 -4.23 -9.54 -15.14
N LEU A 179 -2.92 -9.45 -14.86
CA LEU A 179 -1.90 -9.22 -15.90
C LEU A 179 -1.28 -10.50 -16.43
N LEU A 180 -1.12 -11.52 -15.57
CA LEU A 180 -0.38 -12.75 -15.88
C LEU A 180 -1.25 -14.03 -15.85
N GLY A 181 -2.53 -13.90 -15.46
CA GLY A 181 -3.48 -15.01 -15.39
C GLY A 181 -3.20 -16.04 -14.28
N LYS A 182 -2.35 -15.71 -13.29
CA LYS A 182 -1.97 -16.63 -12.19
C LYS A 182 -1.82 -15.88 -10.87
N GLY A 183 -2.11 -16.56 -9.76
CA GLY A 183 -1.89 -16.03 -8.41
C GLY A 183 -0.42 -16.05 -8.00
N ILE A 184 -0.11 -15.30 -6.94
CA ILE A 184 1.20 -15.31 -6.25
C ILE A 184 1.07 -16.16 -4.98
N GLU A 185 1.96 -17.14 -4.83
CA GLU A 185 2.14 -17.85 -3.57
C GLU A 185 3.18 -17.10 -2.73
N PHE A 186 2.73 -16.46 -1.66
CA PHE A 186 3.64 -15.92 -0.65
C PHE A 186 4.03 -17.04 0.29
N SER A 187 5.32 -17.40 0.33
CA SER A 187 5.82 -18.37 1.31
C SER A 187 5.42 -17.89 2.71
N SER A 188 4.69 -18.75 3.43
CA SER A 188 4.43 -18.54 4.85
C SER A 188 5.78 -18.59 5.57
N SER A 189 6.33 -17.42 5.90
CA SER A 189 7.43 -17.34 6.86
C SER A 189 6.88 -17.91 8.16
N LYS A 190 7.32 -19.13 8.55
CA LYS A 190 7.16 -19.53 9.94
C LYS A 190 7.86 -18.46 10.77
N MET A 191 7.08 -17.72 11.55
CA MET A 191 7.63 -16.93 12.63
C MET A 191 8.26 -17.93 13.60
N GLU A 192 9.58 -18.03 13.61
CA GLU A 192 10.34 -18.63 14.71
C GLU A 192 10.56 -17.59 15.79
#